data_fcc506b5c44674860b1328bee9695369
#
_entry.id   fcc506b5c44674860b1328bee9695369
#
_cell.length_a   1.000
_cell.length_b   1.000
_cell.length_c   1.000
_cell.angle_alpha   90.00
_cell.angle_beta   90.00
_cell.angle_gamma   90.00
#
_symmetry.space_group_name_H-M   'P 1'
#
loop_
_entity.id
_entity.type
_entity.pdbx_description
1 polymer ?
#
loop_
_entity_poly.entity_id
_entity_poly.type
_entity_poly.pdbx_seq_one_letter_code
_entity_poly.pdbx_strand_id
1 'polypeptide(L)'
;MIKEITFEDLQKANALIKTTPVKGKEYAEVPQRVKAFRSLFPTGTISTEVVSINGDMCVMHATVSVDGVILGEGTAYEREGSSYINKTSFIENCETSAVGRALGFAGFGSDASIASAEEVTNAIEQQDILKAQENIIKRIKKMIEETDTDTVAFLKAVNYKYKTDYQAVDEIRGEALEYALRRISEKAEEQKGGK
;
A
#
# COMPACT_ATOMS: atom_id res chain seq x y z
N MET A 1 12.66 -35.81 -17.88
CA MET A 1 11.85 -36.32 -16.74
C MET A 1 11.82 -35.20 -15.69
N ILE A 2 10.64 -34.68 -15.40
CA ILE A 2 10.43 -33.72 -14.31
C ILE A 2 10.77 -34.51 -13.04
N LYS A 3 11.69 -34.02 -12.22
CA LYS A 3 11.92 -34.57 -10.87
C LYS A 3 10.61 -34.38 -10.11
N GLU A 4 10.00 -35.45 -9.65
CA GLU A 4 8.83 -35.37 -8.78
C GLU A 4 9.24 -34.65 -7.49
N ILE A 5 8.64 -33.48 -7.26
CA ILE A 5 8.88 -32.68 -6.05
C ILE A 5 7.92 -33.15 -4.98
N THR A 6 8.47 -33.56 -3.85
CA THR A 6 7.70 -34.01 -2.70
C THR A 6 7.38 -32.85 -1.76
N PHE A 7 6.43 -33.05 -0.85
CA PHE A 7 6.15 -32.08 0.22
C PHE A 7 7.39 -31.83 1.11
N GLU A 8 8.20 -32.88 1.33
CA GLU A 8 9.45 -32.75 2.09
C GLU A 8 10.46 -31.83 1.38
N ASP A 9 10.56 -31.88 0.05
CA ASP A 9 11.41 -30.97 -0.71
C ASP A 9 10.93 -29.52 -0.56
N LEU A 10 9.61 -29.30 -0.59
CA LEU A 10 9.02 -27.97 -0.36
C LEU A 10 9.32 -27.46 1.07
N GLN A 11 9.21 -28.32 2.08
CA GLN A 11 9.58 -27.96 3.46
C GLN A 11 11.05 -27.57 3.57
N LYS A 12 11.97 -28.31 2.91
CA LYS A 12 13.40 -27.97 2.88
C LYS A 12 13.66 -26.62 2.20
N ALA A 13 12.94 -26.31 1.12
CA ALA A 13 13.04 -25.01 0.47
C ALA A 13 12.52 -23.87 1.37
N ASN A 14 11.38 -24.10 2.05
CA ASN A 14 10.81 -23.14 2.98
C ASN A 14 11.72 -22.88 4.19
N ALA A 15 12.49 -23.85 4.64
CA ALA A 15 13.48 -23.68 5.70
C ALA A 15 14.61 -22.69 5.34
N LEU A 16 14.79 -22.34 4.04
CA LEU A 16 15.74 -21.30 3.59
C LEU A 16 15.19 -19.88 3.74
N ILE A 17 13.88 -19.73 3.96
CA ILE A 17 13.23 -18.44 4.06
C ILE A 17 13.55 -17.81 5.41
N LYS A 18 14.13 -16.62 5.36
CA LYS A 18 14.26 -15.75 6.53
C LYS A 18 13.03 -14.88 6.64
N THR A 19 12.49 -14.78 7.83
CA THR A 19 11.34 -13.91 8.11
C THR A 19 11.79 -12.59 8.71
N THR A 20 10.94 -11.57 8.55
CA THR A 20 11.10 -10.25 9.14
C THR A 20 9.91 -9.97 10.05
N PRO A 21 10.13 -9.52 11.30
CA PRO A 21 9.05 -9.21 12.20
C PRO A 21 8.38 -7.88 11.81
N VAL A 22 7.05 -7.92 11.60
CA VAL A 22 6.21 -6.75 11.37
C VAL A 22 5.08 -6.74 12.41
N LYS A 23 5.05 -5.74 13.27
CA LYS A 23 4.10 -5.62 14.40
C LYS A 23 3.94 -6.91 15.23
N GLY A 24 5.05 -7.59 15.50
CA GLY A 24 5.10 -8.79 16.36
C GLY A 24 4.68 -10.10 15.69
N LYS A 25 4.49 -10.11 14.38
CA LYS A 25 4.29 -11.32 13.57
C LYS A 25 5.41 -11.46 12.55
N GLU A 26 5.78 -12.69 12.25
CA GLU A 26 6.80 -13.02 11.27
C GLU A 26 6.21 -13.06 9.85
N TYR A 27 6.90 -12.44 8.90
CA TYR A 27 6.51 -12.42 7.48
C TYR A 27 7.71 -12.73 6.58
N ALA A 28 7.46 -13.47 5.51
CA ALA A 28 8.46 -13.73 4.48
C ALA A 28 8.53 -12.56 3.49
N GLU A 29 9.71 -12.04 3.24
CA GLU A 29 9.97 -11.07 2.17
C GLU A 29 9.89 -11.75 0.80
N VAL A 30 9.49 -11.00 -0.24
CA VAL A 30 9.37 -11.54 -1.61
C VAL A 30 10.68 -12.12 -2.13
N PRO A 31 11.86 -11.48 -1.95
CA PRO A 31 13.15 -12.06 -2.36
C PRO A 31 13.45 -13.41 -1.72
N GLN A 32 13.02 -13.62 -0.47
CA GLN A 32 13.21 -14.90 0.22
C GLN A 32 12.32 -15.99 -0.40
N ARG A 33 11.07 -15.67 -0.77
CA ARG A 33 10.17 -16.58 -1.49
C ARG A 33 10.73 -16.94 -2.86
N VAL A 34 11.23 -15.97 -3.61
CA VAL A 34 11.91 -16.20 -4.92
C VAL A 34 13.10 -17.12 -4.76
N LYS A 35 13.95 -16.90 -3.73
CA LYS A 35 15.09 -17.76 -3.43
C LYS A 35 14.67 -19.21 -3.14
N ALA A 36 13.65 -19.42 -2.31
CA ALA A 36 13.13 -20.73 -2.00
C ALA A 36 12.57 -21.43 -3.24
N PHE A 37 11.79 -20.71 -4.07
CA PHE A 37 11.29 -21.21 -5.35
C PHE A 37 12.44 -21.65 -6.27
N ARG A 38 13.45 -20.80 -6.45
CA ARG A 38 14.61 -21.10 -7.30
C ARG A 38 15.47 -22.25 -6.79
N SER A 39 15.44 -22.56 -5.49
CA SER A 39 16.16 -23.72 -4.93
C SER A 39 15.56 -25.05 -5.39
N LEU A 40 14.25 -25.12 -5.63
CA LEU A 40 13.57 -26.30 -6.18
C LEU A 40 13.47 -26.26 -7.69
N PHE A 41 13.19 -25.12 -8.25
CA PHE A 41 12.88 -24.90 -9.67
C PHE A 41 13.78 -23.79 -10.26
N PRO A 42 15.09 -24.10 -10.52
CA PRO A 42 16.02 -23.09 -11.05
C PRO A 42 15.55 -22.50 -12.39
N THR A 43 14.89 -23.28 -13.23
CA THR A 43 14.37 -22.91 -14.54
C THR A 43 12.87 -22.58 -14.54
N GLY A 44 12.21 -22.62 -13.37
CA GLY A 44 10.80 -22.28 -13.25
C GLY A 44 10.53 -20.84 -13.70
N THR A 45 9.31 -20.56 -14.13
CA THR A 45 8.91 -19.25 -14.64
C THR A 45 8.18 -18.46 -13.56
N ILE A 46 8.51 -17.19 -13.43
CA ILE A 46 7.73 -16.17 -12.72
C ILE A 46 7.44 -15.11 -13.81
N SER A 47 6.18 -14.92 -14.12
CA SER A 47 5.73 -13.92 -15.09
C SER A 47 4.76 -12.95 -14.45
N THR A 48 4.77 -11.72 -14.92
CA THR A 48 3.89 -10.65 -14.46
C THR A 48 3.16 -10.05 -15.66
N GLU A 49 1.95 -9.57 -15.40
CA GLU A 49 1.10 -8.92 -16.39
C GLU A 49 0.43 -7.69 -15.77
N VAL A 50 0.44 -6.59 -16.51
CA VAL A 50 -0.35 -5.40 -16.16
C VAL A 50 -1.81 -5.66 -16.53
N VAL A 51 -2.67 -5.84 -15.54
CA VAL A 51 -4.11 -6.00 -15.77
C VAL A 51 -4.74 -4.67 -16.12
N SER A 52 -4.39 -3.61 -15.38
CA SER A 52 -4.84 -2.25 -15.70
C SER A 52 -3.97 -1.19 -15.03
N ILE A 53 -3.88 -0.03 -15.68
CA ILE A 53 -3.39 1.21 -15.07
C ILE A 53 -4.44 2.29 -15.35
N ASN A 54 -5.06 2.82 -14.32
CA ASN A 54 -6.10 3.85 -14.38
C ASN A 54 -5.71 5.03 -13.49
N GLY A 55 -5.16 6.09 -14.12
CA GLY A 55 -4.69 7.26 -13.40
C GLY A 55 -3.62 6.90 -12.38
N ASP A 56 -3.96 7.01 -11.10
CA ASP A 56 -3.08 6.77 -9.96
C ASP A 56 -3.11 5.33 -9.42
N MET A 57 -3.82 4.41 -10.09
CA MET A 57 -3.98 3.02 -9.63
C MET A 57 -3.42 2.04 -10.65
N CYS A 58 -2.63 1.06 -10.18
CA CYS A 58 -2.12 -0.07 -10.93
C CYS A 58 -2.67 -1.38 -10.37
N VAL A 59 -3.06 -2.31 -11.25
CA VAL A 59 -3.39 -3.69 -10.91
C VAL A 59 -2.48 -4.61 -11.71
N MET A 60 -1.78 -5.50 -11.00
CA MET A 60 -0.86 -6.49 -11.58
C MET A 60 -1.31 -7.90 -11.25
N HIS A 61 -1.06 -8.81 -12.17
CA HIS A 61 -1.20 -10.24 -11.99
C HIS A 61 0.15 -10.93 -12.16
N ALA A 62 0.43 -11.94 -11.33
CA ALA A 62 1.63 -12.75 -11.42
C ALA A 62 1.28 -14.23 -11.47
N THR A 63 2.02 -14.98 -12.27
CA THR A 63 1.90 -16.44 -12.42
C THR A 63 3.25 -17.09 -12.15
N VAL A 64 3.25 -18.11 -11.32
CA VAL A 64 4.40 -18.99 -11.06
C VAL A 64 4.14 -20.34 -11.67
N SER A 65 5.02 -20.79 -12.56
CA SER A 65 4.85 -22.06 -13.28
C SER A 65 6.16 -22.82 -13.47
N VAL A 66 6.04 -24.14 -13.66
CA VAL A 66 7.16 -25.05 -13.97
C VAL A 66 6.71 -25.96 -15.09
N ASP A 67 7.49 -26.01 -16.18
CA ASP A 67 7.22 -26.84 -17.36
C ASP A 67 5.78 -26.69 -17.89
N GLY A 68 5.24 -25.46 -17.85
CA GLY A 68 3.91 -25.14 -18.33
C GLY A 68 2.78 -25.43 -17.31
N VAL A 69 3.08 -26.00 -16.14
CA VAL A 69 2.11 -26.22 -15.06
C VAL A 69 2.12 -25.03 -14.12
N ILE A 70 0.97 -24.38 -13.94
CA ILE A 70 0.79 -23.27 -13.01
C ILE A 70 0.80 -23.82 -11.58
N LEU A 71 1.68 -23.30 -10.74
CA LEU A 71 1.79 -23.65 -9.32
C LEU A 71 1.06 -22.66 -8.41
N GLY A 72 0.96 -21.41 -8.84
CA GLY A 72 0.27 -20.37 -8.07
C GLY A 72 0.12 -19.08 -8.88
N GLU A 73 -0.90 -18.31 -8.55
CA GLU A 73 -1.23 -17.03 -9.15
C GLU A 73 -1.53 -16.01 -8.05
N GLY A 74 -1.25 -14.75 -8.31
CA GLY A 74 -1.49 -13.67 -7.36
C GLY A 74 -1.82 -12.37 -8.07
N THR A 75 -2.82 -11.66 -7.54
CA THR A 75 -3.17 -10.31 -8.02
C THR A 75 -2.98 -9.33 -6.89
N ALA A 76 -2.39 -8.19 -7.21
CA ALA A 76 -2.22 -7.07 -6.31
C ALA A 76 -2.68 -5.77 -6.97
N TYR A 77 -2.97 -4.76 -6.16
CA TYR A 77 -3.17 -3.40 -6.63
C TYR A 77 -2.41 -2.43 -5.72
N GLU A 78 -1.94 -1.34 -6.32
CA GLU A 78 -1.32 -0.23 -5.58
C GLU A 78 -1.82 1.09 -6.14
N ARG A 79 -1.78 2.13 -5.28
CA ARG A 79 -2.17 3.48 -5.65
C ARG A 79 -0.99 4.43 -5.42
N GLU A 80 -0.72 5.30 -6.40
CA GLU A 80 0.30 6.34 -6.28
C GLU A 80 0.04 7.21 -5.05
N GLY A 81 1.10 7.49 -4.28
CA GLY A 81 1.02 8.32 -3.08
C GLY A 81 0.39 7.66 -1.85
N SER A 82 -0.09 6.40 -1.93
CA SER A 82 -0.72 5.71 -0.80
C SER A 82 0.24 5.31 0.32
N SER A 83 1.54 5.18 0.02
CA SER A 83 2.63 4.95 0.97
C SER A 83 3.89 5.69 0.53
N TYR A 84 4.95 5.65 1.34
CA TYR A 84 6.21 6.33 0.98
C TYR A 84 6.78 5.78 -0.32
N ILE A 85 6.83 4.45 -0.49
CA ILE A 85 7.35 3.82 -1.72
C ILE A 85 6.44 4.09 -2.91
N ASN A 86 5.14 4.15 -2.70
CA ASN A 86 4.16 4.38 -3.76
C ASN A 86 4.13 5.82 -4.29
N LYS A 87 4.89 6.74 -3.70
CA LYS A 87 5.06 8.11 -4.26
C LYS A 87 5.80 8.13 -5.59
N THR A 88 6.70 7.17 -5.81
CA THR A 88 7.57 7.13 -6.98
C THR A 88 7.64 5.78 -7.68
N SER A 89 7.20 4.70 -7.04
CA SER A 89 7.42 3.32 -7.48
C SER A 89 6.19 2.43 -7.24
N PHE A 90 4.98 2.96 -7.42
CA PHE A 90 3.76 2.21 -7.15
C PHE A 90 3.53 1.05 -8.13
N ILE A 91 4.04 1.15 -9.37
CA ILE A 91 3.94 0.08 -10.37
C ILE A 91 4.87 -1.09 -9.99
N GLU A 92 6.14 -0.80 -9.70
CA GLU A 92 7.12 -1.81 -9.31
C GLU A 92 6.76 -2.46 -7.97
N ASN A 93 6.19 -1.69 -7.05
CA ASN A 93 5.69 -2.21 -5.78
C ASN A 93 4.48 -3.13 -5.99
N CYS A 94 3.57 -2.77 -6.90
CA CYS A 94 2.42 -3.60 -7.28
C CYS A 94 2.87 -4.94 -7.89
N GLU A 95 3.88 -4.91 -8.76
CA GLU A 95 4.48 -6.12 -9.35
C GLU A 95 5.08 -7.02 -8.28
N THR A 96 5.86 -6.46 -7.36
CA THR A 96 6.46 -7.20 -6.25
C THR A 96 5.39 -7.85 -5.37
N SER A 97 4.32 -7.13 -5.03
CA SER A 97 3.20 -7.64 -4.26
C SER A 97 2.49 -8.81 -4.97
N ALA A 98 2.24 -8.68 -6.29
CA ALA A 98 1.63 -9.76 -7.08
C ALA A 98 2.49 -11.03 -7.08
N VAL A 99 3.81 -10.89 -7.31
CA VAL A 99 4.79 -12.00 -7.26
C VAL A 99 4.84 -12.64 -5.88
N GLY A 100 4.86 -11.84 -4.81
CA GLY A 100 4.85 -12.33 -3.43
C GLY A 100 3.64 -13.22 -3.14
N ARG A 101 2.45 -12.81 -3.60
CA ARG A 101 1.20 -13.56 -3.46
C ARG A 101 1.20 -14.85 -4.28
N ALA A 102 1.62 -14.79 -5.55
CA ALA A 102 1.71 -15.95 -6.42
C ALA A 102 2.63 -17.04 -5.83
N LEU A 103 3.81 -16.65 -5.31
CA LEU A 103 4.73 -17.55 -4.62
C LEU A 103 4.14 -18.09 -3.31
N GLY A 104 3.41 -17.28 -2.55
CA GLY A 104 2.70 -17.71 -1.35
C GLY A 104 1.67 -18.80 -1.65
N PHE A 105 0.85 -18.63 -2.69
CA PHE A 105 -0.10 -19.66 -3.15
C PHE A 105 0.59 -20.89 -3.74
N ALA A 106 1.77 -20.75 -4.31
CA ALA A 106 2.59 -21.86 -4.75
C ALA A 106 3.27 -22.62 -3.57
N GLY A 107 3.04 -22.20 -2.32
CA GLY A 107 3.52 -22.87 -1.10
C GLY A 107 4.83 -22.31 -0.54
N PHE A 108 5.39 -21.23 -1.08
CA PHE A 108 6.65 -20.64 -0.61
C PHE A 108 6.40 -19.56 0.45
N GLY A 109 6.76 -19.85 1.71
CA GLY A 109 6.56 -18.96 2.86
C GLY A 109 5.12 -18.85 3.34
N SER A 110 4.28 -19.83 2.99
CA SER A 110 2.85 -19.87 3.40
C SER A 110 2.66 -20.14 4.88
N ASP A 111 3.63 -20.76 5.56
CA ASP A 111 3.59 -21.04 7.01
C ASP A 111 3.55 -19.74 7.84
N ALA A 112 4.16 -18.67 7.33
CA ALA A 112 4.13 -17.36 7.97
C ALA A 112 2.84 -16.58 7.58
N SER A 113 2.63 -16.37 6.28
CA SER A 113 1.45 -15.65 5.72
C SER A 113 1.46 -15.76 4.19
N ILE A 114 0.29 -15.65 3.56
CA ILE A 114 0.22 -15.43 2.10
C ILE A 114 0.71 -14.01 1.76
N ALA A 115 0.30 -13.00 2.54
CA ALA A 115 0.84 -11.65 2.39
C ALA A 115 2.35 -11.63 2.71
N SER A 116 3.13 -10.88 1.93
CA SER A 116 4.56 -10.68 2.18
C SER A 116 4.82 -9.64 3.26
N ALA A 117 6.04 -9.53 3.74
CA ALA A 117 6.44 -8.49 4.68
C ALA A 117 6.21 -7.10 4.10
N GLU A 118 6.52 -6.94 2.80
CA GLU A 118 6.35 -5.70 2.05
C GLU A 118 4.87 -5.30 1.97
N GLU A 119 3.97 -6.22 1.58
CA GLU A 119 2.53 -5.96 1.53
C GLU A 119 1.99 -5.49 2.89
N VAL A 120 2.35 -6.19 3.96
CA VAL A 120 1.87 -5.85 5.31
C VAL A 120 2.41 -4.50 5.78
N THR A 121 3.68 -4.21 5.51
CA THR A 121 4.28 -2.92 5.85
C THR A 121 3.58 -1.78 5.12
N ASN A 122 3.38 -1.91 3.81
CA ASN A 122 2.66 -0.93 3.00
C ASN A 122 1.22 -0.71 3.49
N ALA A 123 0.49 -1.79 3.78
CA ALA A 123 -0.87 -1.69 4.30
C ALA A 123 -0.93 -0.95 5.65
N ILE A 124 0.06 -1.15 6.52
CA ILE A 124 0.18 -0.45 7.79
C ILE A 124 0.45 1.04 7.56
N GLU A 125 1.41 1.38 6.71
CA GLU A 125 1.72 2.78 6.37
C GLU A 125 0.49 3.50 5.79
N GLN A 126 -0.24 2.87 4.88
CA GLN A 126 -1.48 3.42 4.32
C GLN A 126 -2.52 3.70 5.41
N GLN A 127 -2.71 2.76 6.35
CA GLN A 127 -3.63 2.94 7.47
C GLN A 127 -3.20 4.09 8.38
N ASP A 128 -1.91 4.23 8.65
CA ASP A 128 -1.40 5.29 9.52
C ASP A 128 -1.53 6.67 8.83
N ILE A 129 -1.31 6.77 7.53
CA ILE A 129 -1.56 7.98 6.72
C ILE A 129 -3.05 8.37 6.77
N LEU A 130 -3.95 7.42 6.55
CA LEU A 130 -5.39 7.67 6.60
C LEU A 130 -5.83 8.16 7.97
N LYS A 131 -5.37 7.54 9.06
CA LYS A 131 -5.65 7.99 10.43
C LYS A 131 -5.12 9.40 10.71
N ALA A 132 -3.93 9.73 10.23
CA ALA A 132 -3.37 11.07 10.35
C ALA A 132 -4.24 12.11 9.62
N GLN A 133 -4.69 11.80 8.40
CA GLN A 133 -5.60 12.67 7.64
C GLN A 133 -6.94 12.86 8.35
N GLU A 134 -7.55 11.80 8.87
CA GLU A 134 -8.79 11.89 9.65
C GLU A 134 -8.64 12.78 10.89
N ASN A 135 -7.52 12.70 11.60
CA ASN A 135 -7.25 13.54 12.75
C ASN A 135 -7.11 15.03 12.36
N ILE A 136 -6.46 15.31 11.23
CA ILE A 136 -6.35 16.68 10.69
C ILE A 136 -7.74 17.20 10.31
N ILE A 137 -8.55 16.41 9.62
CA ILE A 137 -9.93 16.77 9.26
C ILE A 137 -10.78 17.08 10.49
N LYS A 138 -10.72 16.23 11.52
CA LYS A 138 -11.43 16.46 12.79
C LYS A 138 -10.99 17.78 13.44
N ARG A 139 -9.69 18.08 13.42
CA ARG A 139 -9.14 19.33 13.95
C ARG A 139 -9.63 20.54 13.16
N ILE A 140 -9.61 20.48 11.83
CA ILE A 140 -10.13 21.55 10.95
C ILE A 140 -11.60 21.82 11.27
N LYS A 141 -12.45 20.79 11.32
CA LYS A 141 -13.88 20.94 11.65
C LYS A 141 -14.10 21.61 13.00
N LYS A 142 -13.40 21.15 14.02
CA LYS A 142 -13.47 21.76 15.36
C LYS A 142 -13.07 23.25 15.32
N MET A 143 -12.01 23.62 14.61
CA MET A 143 -11.56 25.00 14.51
C MET A 143 -12.53 25.86 13.68
N ILE A 144 -13.18 25.32 12.66
CA ILE A 144 -14.24 26.00 11.91
C ILE A 144 -15.40 26.37 12.84
N GLU A 145 -15.84 25.45 13.70
CA GLU A 145 -16.88 25.69 14.70
C GLU A 145 -16.43 26.74 15.74
N GLU A 146 -15.23 26.57 16.33
CA GLU A 146 -14.69 27.47 17.35
C GLU A 146 -14.48 28.92 16.85
N THR A 147 -14.20 29.10 15.56
CA THR A 147 -13.95 30.43 14.95
C THR A 147 -15.16 30.99 14.21
N ASP A 148 -16.31 30.36 14.31
CA ASP A 148 -17.54 30.71 13.56
C ASP A 148 -17.23 30.97 12.07
N THR A 149 -16.47 30.05 11.47
CA THR A 149 -16.06 30.19 10.07
C THR A 149 -17.13 29.62 9.13
N ASP A 150 -17.55 30.41 8.15
CA ASP A 150 -18.42 29.92 7.08
C ASP A 150 -17.70 28.82 6.28
N THR A 151 -18.18 27.57 6.44
CA THR A 151 -17.62 26.38 5.81
C THR A 151 -17.65 26.47 4.28
N VAL A 152 -18.69 27.08 3.68
CA VAL A 152 -18.81 27.22 2.23
C VAL A 152 -17.75 28.16 1.70
N ALA A 153 -17.58 29.32 2.35
CA ALA A 153 -16.53 30.26 1.99
C ALA A 153 -15.13 29.70 2.19
N PHE A 154 -14.93 28.91 3.25
CA PHE A 154 -13.67 28.20 3.53
C PHE A 154 -13.34 27.20 2.41
N LEU A 155 -14.29 26.33 2.04
CA LEU A 155 -14.11 25.36 0.94
C LEU A 155 -13.86 26.04 -0.40
N LYS A 156 -14.59 27.12 -0.72
CA LYS A 156 -14.34 27.90 -1.95
C LYS A 156 -12.90 28.41 -2.02
N ALA A 157 -12.31 28.85 -0.92
CA ALA A 157 -10.94 29.34 -0.89
C ALA A 157 -9.92 28.21 -1.10
N VAL A 158 -10.15 27.01 -0.54
CA VAL A 158 -9.31 25.83 -0.76
C VAL A 158 -9.40 25.38 -2.22
N ASN A 159 -10.63 25.23 -2.74
CA ASN A 159 -10.90 24.82 -4.11
C ASN A 159 -10.28 25.77 -5.14
N TYR A 160 -10.41 27.08 -4.91
CA TYR A 160 -9.81 28.08 -5.79
C TYR A 160 -8.28 27.92 -5.87
N LYS A 161 -7.63 27.71 -4.72
CA LYS A 161 -6.17 27.61 -4.67
C LYS A 161 -5.64 26.35 -5.35
N TYR A 162 -6.31 25.21 -5.15
CA TYR A 162 -5.82 23.91 -5.63
C TYR A 162 -6.53 23.43 -6.90
N LYS A 163 -7.47 24.24 -7.45
CA LYS A 163 -8.27 23.89 -8.63
C LYS A 163 -9.03 22.57 -8.44
N THR A 164 -9.59 22.38 -7.24
CA THR A 164 -10.37 21.22 -6.84
C THR A 164 -11.85 21.60 -6.71
N ASP A 165 -12.69 20.61 -6.45
CA ASP A 165 -14.15 20.77 -6.29
C ASP A 165 -14.66 20.02 -5.05
N TYR A 166 -13.99 20.18 -3.92
CA TYR A 166 -14.40 19.59 -2.65
C TYR A 166 -15.74 20.19 -2.19
N GLN A 167 -16.71 19.31 -1.90
CA GLN A 167 -18.03 19.69 -1.39
C GLN A 167 -18.08 19.67 0.14
N ALA A 168 -17.18 18.95 0.78
CA ALA A 168 -17.08 18.82 2.24
C ALA A 168 -15.62 18.85 2.71
N VAL A 169 -15.40 19.23 3.96
CA VAL A 169 -14.07 19.21 4.59
C VAL A 169 -13.48 17.80 4.61
N ASP A 170 -14.32 16.76 4.69
CA ASP A 170 -13.91 15.36 4.67
C ASP A 170 -13.28 14.91 3.34
N GLU A 171 -13.49 15.65 2.28
CA GLU A 171 -12.97 15.32 0.95
C GLU A 171 -11.58 15.90 0.70
N ILE A 172 -11.13 16.87 1.51
CA ILE A 172 -9.84 17.53 1.33
C ILE A 172 -8.70 16.53 1.54
N ARG A 173 -7.77 16.47 0.59
CA ARG A 173 -6.62 15.52 0.61
C ARG A 173 -5.30 16.22 0.26
N GLY A 174 -4.20 15.54 0.55
CA GLY A 174 -2.86 15.95 0.15
C GLY A 174 -2.48 17.35 0.62
N GLU A 175 -1.81 18.11 -0.21
CA GLU A 175 -1.35 19.48 0.09
C GLU A 175 -2.49 20.45 0.41
N ALA A 176 -3.67 20.21 -0.18
CA ALA A 176 -4.85 21.02 0.13
C ALA A 176 -5.29 20.85 1.59
N LEU A 177 -5.09 19.68 2.20
CA LEU A 177 -5.42 19.42 3.59
C LEU A 177 -4.48 20.17 4.55
N GLU A 178 -3.18 20.20 4.25
CA GLU A 178 -2.20 20.95 5.02
C GLU A 178 -2.45 22.45 4.94
N TYR A 179 -2.77 22.95 3.76
CA TYR A 179 -3.16 24.35 3.57
C TYR A 179 -4.44 24.70 4.33
N ALA A 180 -5.46 23.85 4.26
CA ALA A 180 -6.71 24.04 4.97
C ALA A 180 -6.50 24.14 6.49
N LEU A 181 -5.67 23.23 7.06
CA LEU A 181 -5.31 23.26 8.47
C LEU A 181 -4.58 24.57 8.83
N ARG A 182 -3.57 24.96 8.05
CA ARG A 182 -2.82 26.20 8.31
C ARG A 182 -3.74 27.41 8.29
N ARG A 183 -4.55 27.55 7.25
CA ARG A 183 -5.47 28.67 7.08
C ARG A 183 -6.44 28.84 8.25
N ILE A 184 -7.04 27.76 8.71
CA ILE A 184 -7.97 27.83 9.86
C ILE A 184 -7.24 28.06 11.17
N SER A 185 -6.00 27.57 11.32
CA SER A 185 -5.17 27.82 12.50
C SER A 185 -4.77 29.28 12.62
N GLU A 186 -4.36 29.93 11.53
CA GLU A 186 -4.04 31.36 11.46
C GLU A 186 -5.24 32.20 11.93
N LYS A 187 -6.44 31.91 11.41
CA LYS A 187 -7.67 32.60 11.82
C LYS A 187 -7.98 32.43 13.32
N ALA A 188 -7.77 31.21 13.85
CA ALA A 188 -8.00 30.94 15.27
C ALA A 188 -7.02 31.68 16.19
N GLU A 189 -5.77 31.88 15.75
CA GLU A 189 -4.75 32.65 16.45
C GLU A 189 -5.06 34.15 16.43
N GLU A 190 -5.46 34.71 15.29
CA GLU A 190 -5.88 36.12 15.15
C GLU A 190 -7.04 36.46 16.12
N GLN A 191 -8.02 35.58 16.27
CA GLN A 191 -9.15 35.77 17.19
C GLN A 191 -8.75 35.71 18.66
N LYS A 192 -7.70 34.96 19.01
CA LYS A 192 -7.17 34.90 20.37
C LYS A 192 -6.26 36.06 20.73
N GLY A 193 -5.50 36.58 19.75
CA GLY A 193 -4.60 37.72 19.94
C GLY A 193 -5.29 39.10 19.93
N GLY A 194 -6.54 39.17 19.50
CA GLY A 194 -7.36 40.40 19.47
C GLY A 194 -8.23 40.65 20.71
N LYS A 195 -8.06 39.80 21.77
CA LYS A 195 -8.65 39.98 23.09
C LYS A 195 -7.58 40.41 24.08
#